data_30a7b46effb8ba0bd05c6605d7b2ff9d
#
_entry.id   30a7b46effb8ba0bd05c6605d7b2ff9d
#
_cell.length_a   1.000
_cell.length_b   1.000
_cell.length_c   1.000
_cell.angle_alpha   90.00
_cell.angle_beta   90.00
_cell.angle_gamma   90.00
#
_symmetry.space_group_name_H-M   'P 1'
#
loop_
_entity.id
_entity.type
_entity.pdbx_description
1 polymer ?
#
loop_
_entity_poly.entity_id
_entity_poly.type
_entity_poly.pdbx_seq_one_letter_code
_entity_poly.pdbx_strand_id
1 'polypeptide(L)'
;MAWKNYNRPNKYNNHKTIVDGIKFDSIREAERYQELKLLEDAGEISHLELQPVVVLQDKFIYQGKTIRAITYRGDFAYFDRRVNRGVIEDVKGME
;
A
#
# COMPACT_ATOMS: atom_id res chain seq x y z
N MET A 1 -30.77 13.54 4.91
CA MET A 1 -30.64 13.02 4.78
C MET A 1 -30.50 12.02 5.15
N ALA A 2 -30.69 11.46 5.09
CA ALA A 2 -30.62 10.41 5.47
C ALA A 2 -29.52 9.75 5.31
N TRP A 3 -28.78 9.91 4.83
CA TRP A 3 -27.76 9.24 4.60
C TRP A 3 -27.09 8.85 5.74
N LYS A 4 -27.42 9.17 6.74
CA LYS A 4 -26.80 8.91 7.76
C LYS A 4 -26.54 7.58 7.98
N ASN A 5 -27.24 6.72 7.70
CA ASN A 5 -26.99 5.47 8.01
C ASN A 5 -25.99 4.82 7.25
N TYR A 6 -25.86 5.09 6.06
CA TYR A 6 -24.98 4.39 5.32
C TYR A 6 -23.63 4.79 5.59
N ASN A 7 -23.41 5.73 6.38
CA ASN A 7 -22.18 6.09 6.67
C ASN A 7 -21.67 5.52 7.88
N ARG A 8 -22.24 4.49 8.46
CA ARG A 8 -21.74 4.04 9.64
C ARG A 8 -20.50 3.30 9.46
N PRO A 9 -19.54 3.40 10.36
CA PRO A 9 -18.29 2.67 10.25
C PRO A 9 -18.57 1.20 10.46
N ASN A 10 -17.75 0.37 9.91
CA ASN A 10 -17.95 -1.03 10.11
C ASN A 10 -17.42 -1.35 11.49
N LYS A 11 -17.63 -2.56 11.95
CA LYS A 11 -17.32 -2.88 13.30
C LYS A 11 -15.86 -2.92 13.58
N TYR A 12 -15.01 -2.92 12.58
CA TYR A 12 -13.59 -2.94 12.79
C TYR A 12 -12.97 -1.60 12.52
N ASN A 13 -13.77 -0.58 12.40
CA ASN A 13 -13.26 0.76 12.16
C ASN A 13 -12.50 0.89 10.87
N ASN A 14 -12.76 0.07 9.91
CA ASN A 14 -12.18 0.21 8.62
C ASN A 14 -13.06 1.02 7.76
N HIS A 15 -12.60 2.16 7.31
CA HIS A 15 -13.37 3.00 6.45
C HIS A 15 -12.74 2.99 5.10
N LYS A 16 -13.45 2.55 4.11
CA LYS A 16 -12.95 2.60 2.76
C LYS A 16 -13.04 4.03 2.28
N THR A 17 -11.97 4.51 1.73
CA THR A 17 -11.85 5.90 1.33
C THR A 17 -11.39 5.95 -0.11
N ILE A 18 -11.94 6.85 -0.89
CA ILE A 18 -11.56 6.99 -2.28
C ILE A 18 -10.84 8.31 -2.48
N VAL A 19 -9.62 8.25 -3.03
CA VAL A 19 -8.84 9.44 -3.32
C VAL A 19 -8.28 9.26 -4.73
N ASP A 20 -8.46 10.24 -5.57
CA ASP A 20 -8.00 10.18 -6.98
C ASP A 20 -8.57 8.96 -7.69
N GLY A 21 -9.78 8.57 -7.33
CA GLY A 21 -10.40 7.42 -7.96
C GLY A 21 -9.90 6.08 -7.46
N ILE A 22 -9.01 6.07 -6.47
CA ILE A 22 -8.44 4.85 -5.94
C ILE A 22 -9.09 4.56 -4.60
N LYS A 23 -9.53 3.31 -4.42
CA LYS A 23 -10.17 2.93 -3.20
C LYS A 23 -9.15 2.38 -2.23
N PHE A 24 -9.06 2.98 -1.05
CA PHE A 24 -8.13 2.54 -0.03
C PHE A 24 -8.88 1.85 1.09
N ASP A 25 -8.25 0.89 1.72
CA ASP A 25 -8.91 0.13 2.77
C ASP A 25 -8.97 0.88 4.09
N SER A 26 -8.19 1.91 4.26
CA SER A 26 -8.22 2.66 5.49
C SER A 26 -7.97 4.13 5.21
N ILE A 27 -8.39 4.97 6.14
CA ILE A 27 -8.14 6.39 6.02
C ILE A 27 -6.65 6.67 6.10
N ARG A 28 -5.94 5.91 6.93
CA ARG A 28 -4.52 6.13 7.08
C ARG A 28 -3.76 5.84 5.78
N GLU A 29 -4.17 4.82 5.06
CA GLU A 29 -3.55 4.56 3.77
C GLU A 29 -3.82 5.70 2.79
N ALA A 30 -5.05 6.20 2.77
CA ALA A 30 -5.39 7.29 1.87
C ALA A 30 -4.60 8.55 2.23
N GLU A 31 -4.41 8.81 3.51
CA GLU A 31 -3.62 9.96 3.93
C GLU A 31 -2.17 9.82 3.50
N ARG A 32 -1.62 8.61 3.67
CA ARG A 32 -0.24 8.40 3.28
C ARG A 32 -0.08 8.54 1.77
N TYR A 33 -1.07 8.06 1.02
CA TYR A 33 -1.03 8.22 -0.42
C TYR A 33 -0.96 9.70 -0.78
N GLN A 34 -1.76 10.54 -0.12
CA GLN A 34 -1.75 11.96 -0.44
C GLN A 34 -0.40 12.59 -0.10
N GLU A 35 0.22 12.18 1.00
CA GLU A 35 1.54 12.68 1.34
C GLU A 35 2.56 12.28 0.30
N LEU A 36 2.50 11.03 -0.15
CA LEU A 36 3.45 10.55 -1.15
C LEU A 36 3.25 11.26 -2.49
N LYS A 37 2.00 11.56 -2.84
CA LYS A 37 1.76 12.30 -4.07
C LYS A 37 2.34 13.70 -4.00
N LEU A 38 2.26 14.33 -2.85
CA LEU A 38 2.88 15.63 -2.70
C LEU A 38 4.39 15.56 -2.84
N LEU A 39 4.99 14.52 -2.29
CA LEU A 39 6.44 14.35 -2.42
C LEU A 39 6.81 14.06 -3.87
N GLU A 40 5.97 13.29 -4.56
CA GLU A 40 6.24 12.99 -5.96
C GLU A 40 6.13 14.24 -6.79
N ASP A 41 5.12 15.07 -6.55
CA ASP A 41 4.95 16.32 -7.28
C ASP A 41 6.11 17.27 -7.01
N ALA A 42 6.68 17.21 -5.82
CA ALA A 42 7.81 18.06 -5.49
C ALA A 42 9.14 17.49 -6.00
N GLY A 43 9.13 16.31 -6.58
CA GLY A 43 10.34 15.72 -7.11
C GLY A 43 11.21 15.03 -6.07
N GLU A 44 10.70 14.84 -4.86
CA GLU A 44 11.47 14.18 -3.82
C GLU A 44 11.46 12.67 -3.98
N ILE A 45 10.40 12.13 -4.55
CA ILE A 45 10.33 10.71 -4.83
C ILE A 45 9.83 10.53 -6.26
N SER A 46 9.99 9.34 -6.81
CA SER A 46 9.51 9.05 -8.15
C SER A 46 9.03 7.61 -8.21
N HIS A 47 8.32 7.30 -9.27
CA HIS A 47 7.86 5.93 -9.53
C HIS A 47 7.00 5.39 -8.40
N LEU A 48 6.07 6.19 -7.92
CA LEU A 48 5.16 5.75 -6.87
C LEU A 48 4.29 4.62 -7.40
N GLU A 49 4.25 3.53 -6.67
CA GLU A 49 3.51 2.36 -7.05
C GLU A 49 2.65 1.91 -5.90
N LEU A 50 1.42 1.51 -6.19
CA LEU A 50 0.51 1.06 -5.17
C LEU A 50 0.51 -0.44 -5.08
N GLN A 51 0.51 -0.94 -3.87
CA GLN A 51 0.42 -2.38 -3.59
C GLN A 51 1.46 -3.19 -4.35
N PRO A 52 2.74 -2.86 -4.18
CA PRO A 52 3.78 -3.61 -4.88
C PRO A 52 3.87 -5.03 -4.37
N VAL A 53 4.22 -5.94 -5.25
CA VAL A 53 4.41 -7.33 -4.87
C VAL A 53 5.87 -7.66 -5.17
N VAL A 54 6.56 -8.16 -4.16
CA VAL A 54 7.97 -8.51 -4.31
C VAL A 54 8.10 -10.01 -4.10
N VAL A 55 8.80 -10.68 -5.00
CA VAL A 55 9.02 -12.11 -4.87
C VAL A 55 10.31 -12.28 -4.07
N LEU A 56 10.17 -12.82 -2.87
CA LEU A 56 11.33 -13.05 -2.02
C LEU A 56 11.99 -14.38 -2.32
N GLN A 57 11.21 -15.32 -2.84
CA GLN A 57 11.74 -16.63 -3.15
C GLN A 57 10.87 -17.22 -4.23
N ASP A 58 11.48 -17.65 -5.33
CA ASP A 58 10.71 -18.28 -6.39
C ASP A 58 10.38 -19.71 -6.03
N LYS A 59 9.37 -20.25 -6.65
CA LYS A 59 9.03 -21.64 -6.48
C LYS A 59 10.21 -22.49 -6.95
N PHE A 60 10.52 -23.56 -6.23
CA PHE A 60 11.60 -24.44 -6.64
C PHE A 60 11.29 -25.87 -6.15
N ILE A 61 12.07 -26.82 -6.63
CA ILE A 61 11.87 -28.21 -6.26
C ILE A 61 13.04 -28.65 -5.39
N TYR A 62 12.70 -29.26 -4.25
CA TYR A 62 13.73 -29.72 -3.35
C TYR A 62 13.36 -31.15 -2.93
N GLN A 63 14.24 -32.07 -3.19
CA GLN A 63 14.06 -33.48 -2.86
C GLN A 63 12.69 -33.98 -3.32
N GLY A 64 12.34 -33.68 -4.56
CA GLY A 64 11.11 -34.15 -5.15
C GLY A 64 9.86 -33.43 -4.72
N LYS A 65 9.97 -32.41 -3.87
CA LYS A 65 8.81 -31.67 -3.44
C LYS A 65 8.86 -30.27 -3.97
N THR A 66 7.70 -29.75 -4.33
CA THR A 66 7.61 -28.38 -4.80
C THR A 66 7.54 -27.45 -3.62
N ILE A 67 8.46 -26.53 -3.53
CA ILE A 67 8.50 -25.52 -2.50
C ILE A 67 7.91 -24.25 -3.09
N ARG A 68 6.92 -23.70 -2.42
CA ARG A 68 6.16 -22.59 -2.97
C ARG A 68 6.94 -21.31 -2.96
N ALA A 69 6.57 -20.41 -3.83
CA ALA A 69 7.15 -19.09 -3.86
C ALA A 69 6.72 -18.32 -2.60
N ILE A 70 7.55 -17.40 -2.17
CA ILE A 70 7.24 -16.54 -1.05
C ILE A 70 7.22 -15.12 -1.58
N THR A 71 6.13 -14.41 -1.37
CA THR A 71 6.01 -13.04 -1.84
C THR A 71 5.67 -12.13 -0.68
N TYR A 72 5.96 -10.85 -0.88
CA TYR A 72 5.64 -9.83 0.10
C TYR A 72 4.86 -8.74 -0.63
N ARG A 73 3.76 -8.29 -0.05
CA ARG A 73 3.00 -7.21 -0.65
C ARG A 73 3.03 -6.03 0.30
N GLY A 74 3.48 -4.91 -0.17
CA GLY A 74 3.44 -3.70 0.61
C GLY A 74 2.27 -2.83 0.22
N ASP A 75 2.16 -1.68 0.82
CA ASP A 75 1.12 -0.74 0.46
C ASP A 75 1.61 0.24 -0.58
N PHE A 76 2.85 0.68 -0.50
CA PHE A 76 3.42 1.64 -1.44
C PHE A 76 4.87 1.31 -1.72
N ALA A 77 5.31 1.62 -2.92
CA ALA A 77 6.73 1.55 -3.26
C ALA A 77 7.08 2.79 -4.06
N TYR A 78 8.28 3.24 -3.94
CA TYR A 78 8.73 4.40 -4.68
C TYR A 78 10.24 4.47 -4.60
N PHE A 79 10.83 5.34 -5.43
CA PHE A 79 12.25 5.59 -5.36
C PHE A 79 12.43 6.92 -4.64
N ASP A 80 13.16 6.90 -3.54
CA ASP A 80 13.35 8.10 -2.73
C ASP A 80 14.63 8.78 -3.19
N ARG A 81 14.47 9.91 -3.84
CA ARG A 81 15.62 10.60 -4.40
C ARG A 81 16.45 11.30 -3.35
N ARG A 82 15.88 11.53 -2.18
CA ARG A 82 16.63 12.17 -1.10
C ARG A 82 17.71 11.24 -0.56
N VAL A 83 17.49 9.94 -0.58
CA VAL A 83 18.48 8.99 -0.11
C VAL A 83 18.91 8.05 -1.23
N ASN A 84 18.39 8.24 -2.43
CA ASN A 84 18.80 7.52 -3.62
C ASN A 84 18.62 6.02 -3.49
N ARG A 85 17.45 5.61 -3.06
CA ARG A 85 17.15 4.18 -2.95
C ARG A 85 15.67 3.92 -3.06
N GLY A 86 15.33 2.68 -3.40
CA GLY A 86 13.94 2.26 -3.44
C GLY A 86 13.43 1.97 -2.05
N VAL A 87 12.15 2.22 -1.85
CA VAL A 87 11.50 2.05 -0.55
C VAL A 87 10.19 1.31 -0.75
N ILE A 88 9.89 0.39 0.14
CA ILE A 88 8.59 -0.25 0.18
C ILE A 88 8.03 0.00 1.57
N GLU A 89 6.81 0.48 1.62
CA GLU A 89 6.19 0.82 2.89
C GLU A 89 4.95 0.01 3.17
N ASP A 90 4.75 -0.34 4.42
CA ASP A 90 3.50 -0.86 4.89
C ASP A 90 2.93 0.15 5.85
N VAL A 91 1.70 0.59 5.63
CA VAL A 91 1.05 1.54 6.50
C VAL A 91 0.28 0.76 7.55
N LYS A 92 0.60 0.99 8.81
CA LYS A 92 -0.11 0.27 9.85
C LYS A 92 -1.42 0.96 10.12
N GLY A 93 -2.42 0.20 10.24
CA GLY A 93 -3.71 0.71 10.51
C GLY A 93 -3.72 1.36 11.81
N MET A 94 -4.24 1.54 12.63
CA MET A 94 -4.15 2.16 13.74
C MET A 94 -4.15 1.42 14.70
N GLU A 95 -3.87 1.56 15.45
CA GLU A 95 -3.81 0.86 16.43
C GLU A 95 -4.16 1.47 17.43
#